data_66586843dde9dbe60f8e5bcb9cb182b7
#
_entry.id   66586843dde9dbe60f8e5bcb9cb182b7
#
_cell.length_a   1.000
_cell.length_b   1.000
_cell.length_c   1.000
_cell.angle_alpha   90.00
_cell.angle_beta   90.00
_cell.angle_gamma   90.00
#
_symmetry.space_group_name_H-M   'P 1'
#
loop_
_entity.id
_entity.type
_entity.pdbx_description
1 polymer ?
#
loop_
_entity_poly.entity_id
_entity_poly.type
_entity_poly.pdbx_seq_one_letter_code
_entity_poly.pdbx_strand_id
1 'polypeptide(L)'
;MKRRTVLASAAPAAVATPGIARAAGPGPSVTEKRTTTPDSRAIYFVSYDGLVNNNSFQKNGLLTYKGHQYAAWYTSTGHAVVGRRAPSASNWSTVTLSHVLKTSDSHNVVSMGVSEADGRLHLTMDSHSDGYFYVKSVAGLVDNPAGTSWTSSVFGPVQTSLDGLVLTSQFTYPQFISTPEGRLQLSYRAGISGNGRNALAEYDGSTWTALGEWTSSTGTYTSSHGSSTARNMYLHGIDYDVNGRLHSFFTWREQNAAVMCNSGGITNHDTGYVHSTDRGRTWRDDAGALVATTGTADTVAVTDAGLVVDPLGPDHCLMNQESQWTDSTGLPHAIISYVPGRFGQCTTDYVADRTAGGRAFHLRKNSSGGWTKTEIPVPLDSSRRTRLILDKYDNAYAVFPYGRIAGASRSSGHTDWTLLFDGSGLNAFGEVVIDEMRVRSDNVLSFMYQEKSTGTTPSALHVVEFSLPA
;
A
#
# COMPACT_ATOMS: atom_id res chain seq x y z
N MET A 1 14.20 68.99 -31.52
CA MET A 1 14.89 67.69 -31.44
C MET A 1 15.04 67.29 -29.99
N LYS A 2 14.21 66.35 -29.48
CA LYS A 2 14.34 65.81 -28.13
C LYS A 2 14.89 64.39 -28.25
N ARG A 3 16.09 64.16 -27.71
CA ARG A 3 16.70 62.82 -27.64
C ARG A 3 16.00 62.02 -26.57
N ARG A 4 15.49 60.82 -26.91
CA ARG A 4 14.99 59.80 -26.00
C ARG A 4 16.16 58.90 -25.60
N THR A 5 16.49 58.87 -24.31
CA THR A 5 17.42 57.88 -23.72
C THR A 5 16.67 56.59 -23.46
N VAL A 6 17.12 55.48 -24.06
CA VAL A 6 16.60 54.13 -23.82
C VAL A 6 17.44 53.55 -22.67
N LEU A 7 16.82 53.30 -21.53
CA LEU A 7 17.40 52.53 -20.44
C LEU A 7 17.19 51.05 -20.74
N ALA A 8 18.28 50.32 -20.96
CA ALA A 8 18.29 48.90 -21.04
C ALA A 8 18.29 48.31 -19.60
N SER A 9 17.24 47.60 -19.23
CA SER A 9 17.17 46.85 -17.99
C SER A 9 17.91 45.51 -18.16
N ALA A 10 18.99 45.32 -17.45
CA ALA A 10 19.66 44.00 -17.33
C ALA A 10 18.86 43.09 -16.37
N ALA A 11 18.42 41.97 -16.85
CA ALA A 11 17.83 40.91 -16.01
C ALA A 11 18.93 40.26 -15.14
N PRO A 12 18.67 39.93 -13.87
CA PRO A 12 19.64 39.25 -13.04
C PRO A 12 19.82 37.80 -13.53
N ALA A 13 21.08 37.41 -13.75
CA ALA A 13 21.44 36.01 -14.01
C ALA A 13 21.16 35.18 -12.76
N ALA A 14 20.32 34.15 -12.89
CA ALA A 14 20.10 33.15 -11.84
C ALA A 14 21.40 32.38 -11.65
N VAL A 15 22.03 32.50 -10.50
CA VAL A 15 23.15 31.67 -10.07
C VAL A 15 22.56 30.31 -9.70
N ALA A 16 22.78 29.30 -10.56
CA ALA A 16 22.48 27.92 -10.22
C ALA A 16 23.43 27.49 -9.09
N THR A 17 22.92 27.28 -7.90
CA THR A 17 23.66 26.62 -6.83
C THR A 17 23.96 25.18 -7.27
N PRO A 18 25.23 24.73 -7.26
CA PRO A 18 25.53 23.33 -7.56
C PRO A 18 24.88 22.46 -6.47
N GLY A 19 23.96 21.58 -6.88
CA GLY A 19 23.41 20.55 -5.99
C GLY A 19 24.58 19.76 -5.40
N ILE A 20 24.67 19.71 -4.08
CA ILE A 20 25.65 18.85 -3.38
C ILE A 20 25.32 17.42 -3.80
N ALA A 21 26.16 16.80 -4.63
CA ALA A 21 26.08 15.39 -4.92
C ALA A 21 26.26 14.63 -3.60
N ARG A 22 25.18 14.05 -3.10
CA ARG A 22 25.22 13.20 -1.91
C ARG A 22 26.12 12.01 -2.25
N ALA A 23 27.14 11.74 -1.41
CA ALA A 23 28.00 10.59 -1.58
C ALA A 23 27.14 9.32 -1.75
N ALA A 24 27.53 8.45 -2.70
CA ALA A 24 26.83 7.18 -2.88
C ALA A 24 26.91 6.40 -1.56
N GLY A 25 25.76 6.06 -1.00
CA GLY A 25 25.66 5.19 0.16
C GLY A 25 26.09 3.74 -0.18
N PRO A 26 26.16 2.87 0.82
CA PRO A 26 26.36 1.43 0.60
C PRO A 26 25.22 0.88 -0.28
N GLY A 27 25.54 -0.15 -1.09
CA GLY A 27 24.56 -0.85 -1.91
C GLY A 27 23.53 -1.61 -1.04
N PRO A 28 22.44 -2.11 -1.66
CA PRO A 28 21.39 -2.81 -0.93
C PRO A 28 21.92 -4.12 -0.35
N SER A 29 21.57 -4.38 0.90
CA SER A 29 21.84 -5.65 1.58
C SER A 29 20.80 -5.90 2.66
N VAL A 30 20.57 -7.16 3.01
CA VAL A 30 19.71 -7.56 4.11
C VAL A 30 20.42 -8.59 4.97
N THR A 31 20.29 -8.46 6.28
CA THR A 31 20.78 -9.46 7.23
C THR A 31 19.68 -9.77 8.23
N GLU A 32 19.21 -11.02 8.25
CA GLU A 32 18.22 -11.45 9.22
C GLU A 32 18.72 -11.24 10.65
N LYS A 33 17.91 -10.60 11.47
CA LYS A 33 18.20 -10.32 12.89
C LYS A 33 17.54 -11.31 13.82
N ARG A 34 16.25 -11.53 13.59
CA ARG A 34 15.45 -12.46 14.38
C ARG A 34 14.06 -12.66 13.77
N THR A 35 13.43 -13.73 14.21
CA THR A 35 12.01 -14.00 14.01
C THR A 35 11.31 -14.12 15.36
N THR A 36 10.11 -13.57 15.49
CA THR A 36 9.24 -13.70 16.66
C THR A 36 7.87 -14.21 16.24
N THR A 37 7.14 -14.84 17.17
CA THR A 37 5.86 -15.50 16.89
C THR A 37 4.74 -14.86 17.71
N PRO A 38 3.99 -13.89 17.15
CA PRO A 38 2.83 -13.30 17.81
C PRO A 38 1.76 -14.32 18.19
N ASP A 39 1.53 -15.31 17.31
CA ASP A 39 0.55 -16.37 17.52
C ASP A 39 1.05 -17.68 16.88
N SER A 40 1.10 -18.76 17.65
CA SER A 40 1.49 -20.09 17.15
C SER A 40 0.36 -20.81 16.42
N ARG A 41 -0.88 -20.31 16.45
CA ARG A 41 -2.08 -20.95 15.92
C ARG A 41 -3.09 -19.93 15.36
N ALA A 42 -2.63 -18.98 14.53
CA ALA A 42 -3.52 -18.04 13.85
C ALA A 42 -4.48 -18.78 12.89
N ILE A 43 -5.66 -18.20 12.64
CA ILE A 43 -6.64 -18.79 11.71
C ILE A 43 -6.02 -19.00 10.33
N TYR A 44 -6.30 -20.16 9.74
CA TYR A 44 -5.81 -20.51 8.42
C TYR A 44 -6.96 -20.97 7.52
N PHE A 45 -7.15 -20.30 6.43
CA PHE A 45 -7.98 -20.67 5.30
C PHE A 45 -7.49 -19.90 4.07
N VAL A 46 -7.62 -20.51 2.90
CA VAL A 46 -7.28 -19.86 1.64
C VAL A 46 -8.56 -19.41 0.95
N SER A 47 -8.68 -18.14 0.69
CA SER A 47 -9.71 -17.60 -0.20
C SER A 47 -9.10 -16.55 -1.12
N TYR A 48 -9.56 -16.48 -2.38
CA TYR A 48 -8.95 -15.63 -3.41
C TYR A 48 -7.41 -15.76 -3.43
N ASP A 49 -6.92 -16.99 -3.26
CA ASP A 49 -5.50 -17.38 -3.13
C ASP A 49 -4.72 -16.70 -1.98
N GLY A 50 -5.32 -16.07 -0.98
CA GLY A 50 -4.70 -15.37 0.15
C GLY A 50 -5.15 -15.88 1.50
N LEU A 51 -4.42 -15.47 2.52
CA LEU A 51 -4.76 -15.62 3.92
C LEU A 51 -5.14 -14.27 4.51
N VAL A 52 -6.13 -14.27 5.42
CA VAL A 52 -6.64 -13.03 6.03
C VAL A 52 -5.62 -12.27 6.87
N ASN A 53 -4.61 -12.97 7.41
CA ASN A 53 -3.62 -12.37 8.32
C ASN A 53 -2.37 -11.84 7.63
N ASN A 54 -2.17 -12.09 6.32
CA ASN A 54 -0.95 -11.66 5.64
C ASN A 54 -1.14 -11.14 4.22
N ASN A 55 -2.34 -10.73 3.84
CA ASN A 55 -2.53 -10.05 2.57
C ASN A 55 -1.84 -8.68 2.56
N SER A 56 -1.10 -8.37 1.51
CA SER A 56 -0.29 -7.16 1.40
C SER A 56 -1.10 -5.86 1.33
N PHE A 57 -2.38 -5.91 0.97
CA PHE A 57 -3.29 -4.77 1.06
C PHE A 57 -3.79 -4.49 2.48
N GLN A 58 -3.43 -5.32 3.48
CA GLN A 58 -3.60 -5.05 4.90
C GLN A 58 -2.61 -3.95 5.32
N LYS A 59 -2.95 -2.71 5.05
CA LYS A 59 -2.10 -1.58 5.41
C LYS A 59 -2.00 -1.46 6.92
N ASN A 60 -0.74 -1.34 7.41
CA ASN A 60 -0.44 -1.24 8.83
C ASN A 60 -1.01 -2.40 9.68
N GLY A 61 -1.16 -3.60 9.12
CA GLY A 61 -1.38 -4.81 9.92
C GLY A 61 -0.20 -5.11 10.86
N LEU A 62 0.95 -4.54 10.54
CA LEU A 62 2.14 -4.44 11.37
C LEU A 62 2.67 -3.01 11.28
N LEU A 63 2.93 -2.34 12.41
CA LEU A 63 3.48 -0.99 12.45
C LEU A 63 4.33 -0.75 13.71
N THR A 64 5.34 0.10 13.58
CA THR A 64 6.15 0.58 14.70
C THR A 64 5.93 2.07 14.92
N TYR A 65 5.67 2.46 16.16
CA TYR A 65 5.53 3.86 16.54
C TYR A 65 6.13 4.09 17.93
N LYS A 66 6.94 5.16 18.09
CA LYS A 66 7.58 5.59 19.34
C LYS A 66 8.19 4.41 20.15
N GLY A 67 9.00 3.58 19.47
CA GLY A 67 9.73 2.49 20.10
C GLY A 67 8.86 1.30 20.54
N HIS A 68 7.68 1.12 19.97
CA HIS A 68 6.87 -0.09 20.13
C HIS A 68 6.34 -0.55 18.80
N GLN A 69 6.31 -1.87 18.60
CA GLN A 69 5.72 -2.52 17.44
C GLN A 69 4.35 -3.09 17.79
N TYR A 70 3.39 -2.87 16.91
CA TYR A 70 2.02 -3.36 17.02
C TYR A 70 1.73 -4.26 15.82
N ALA A 71 1.01 -5.36 16.06
CA ALA A 71 0.53 -6.29 15.04
C ALA A 71 -0.94 -6.60 15.27
N ALA A 72 -1.71 -6.80 14.19
CA ALA A 72 -3.11 -7.17 14.29
C ALA A 72 -3.42 -8.38 13.39
N TRP A 73 -4.18 -9.34 13.92
CA TRP A 73 -4.52 -10.59 13.25
C TRP A 73 -5.78 -11.22 13.83
N TYR A 74 -6.21 -12.34 13.22
CA TYR A 74 -7.26 -13.20 13.77
C TYR A 74 -6.68 -14.50 14.31
N THR A 75 -7.09 -14.87 15.53
CA THR A 75 -6.72 -16.15 16.18
C THR A 75 -7.39 -17.34 15.50
N SER A 76 -7.02 -18.56 15.88
CA SER A 76 -7.65 -19.80 15.38
C SER A 76 -9.16 -19.87 15.60
N THR A 77 -9.71 -19.08 16.52
CA THR A 77 -11.16 -18.97 16.79
C THR A 77 -11.81 -17.77 16.10
N GLY A 78 -11.06 -17.06 15.24
CA GLY A 78 -11.55 -15.91 14.49
C GLY A 78 -11.62 -14.61 15.28
N HIS A 79 -11.21 -14.56 16.56
CA HIS A 79 -11.17 -13.31 17.30
C HIS A 79 -10.08 -12.39 16.77
N ALA A 80 -10.41 -11.13 16.58
CA ALA A 80 -9.40 -10.11 16.27
C ALA A 80 -8.54 -9.83 17.51
N VAL A 81 -7.23 -9.74 17.31
CA VAL A 81 -6.22 -9.52 18.35
C VAL A 81 -5.31 -8.38 17.94
N VAL A 82 -4.88 -7.60 18.94
CA VAL A 82 -3.80 -6.63 18.80
C VAL A 82 -2.66 -7.03 19.72
N GLY A 83 -1.49 -7.29 19.14
CA GLY A 83 -0.26 -7.53 19.85
C GLY A 83 0.58 -6.28 19.96
N ARG A 84 1.34 -6.14 21.07
CA ARG A 84 2.31 -5.08 21.29
C ARG A 84 3.61 -5.65 21.84
N ARG A 85 4.75 -5.11 21.37
CA ARG A 85 6.07 -5.40 21.96
C ARG A 85 7.02 -4.21 21.84
N ALA A 86 8.02 -4.12 22.70
CA ALA A 86 9.21 -3.31 22.41
C ALA A 86 10.01 -3.99 21.28
N PRO A 87 10.63 -3.27 20.33
CA PRO A 87 11.40 -3.88 19.24
C PRO A 87 12.52 -4.82 19.70
N SER A 88 13.11 -4.58 20.87
CA SER A 88 14.13 -5.47 21.48
C SER A 88 13.54 -6.72 22.14
N ALA A 89 12.24 -6.78 22.44
CA ALA A 89 11.60 -7.93 23.09
C ALA A 89 11.28 -9.03 22.08
N SER A 90 11.36 -10.29 22.52
CA SER A 90 10.94 -11.45 21.73
C SER A 90 9.46 -11.79 21.93
N ASN A 91 8.90 -11.44 23.09
CA ASN A 91 7.53 -11.79 23.47
C ASN A 91 6.56 -10.66 23.08
N TRP A 92 5.37 -11.05 22.67
CA TRP A 92 4.24 -10.18 22.40
C TRP A 92 3.26 -10.18 23.56
N SER A 93 2.83 -8.98 23.98
CA SER A 93 1.67 -8.83 24.85
C SER A 93 0.44 -8.64 23.97
N THR A 94 -0.63 -9.39 24.20
CA THR A 94 -1.79 -9.42 23.31
C THR A 94 -3.07 -8.97 24.03
N VAL A 95 -3.96 -8.32 23.28
CA VAL A 95 -5.34 -8.01 23.69
C VAL A 95 -6.27 -8.59 22.65
N THR A 96 -7.20 -9.43 23.09
CA THR A 96 -8.28 -9.97 22.26
C THR A 96 -9.43 -8.99 22.27
N LEU A 97 -9.88 -8.59 21.07
CA LEU A 97 -11.07 -7.76 20.89
C LEU A 97 -12.33 -8.62 20.91
N SER A 98 -13.49 -8.00 21.15
CA SER A 98 -14.79 -8.70 21.17
C SER A 98 -15.26 -9.15 19.78
N HIS A 99 -14.64 -8.65 18.70
CA HIS A 99 -15.01 -8.99 17.33
C HIS A 99 -14.51 -10.37 16.92
N VAL A 100 -15.37 -11.12 16.24
CA VAL A 100 -15.08 -12.41 15.60
C VAL A 100 -15.30 -12.28 14.10
N LEU A 101 -14.35 -12.73 13.29
CA LEU A 101 -14.44 -12.74 11.84
C LEU A 101 -15.74 -13.40 11.35
N LYS A 102 -16.53 -12.70 10.55
CA LYS A 102 -17.86 -13.13 10.09
C LYS A 102 -17.78 -14.30 9.10
N THR A 103 -16.85 -14.21 8.15
CA THR A 103 -16.74 -15.16 7.05
C THR A 103 -15.28 -15.45 6.72
N SER A 104 -15.00 -16.65 6.17
CA SER A 104 -13.68 -17.04 5.70
C SER A 104 -13.34 -16.37 4.36
N ASP A 105 -13.18 -15.05 4.39
CA ASP A 105 -12.77 -14.22 3.26
C ASP A 105 -11.44 -13.51 3.58
N SER A 106 -10.44 -13.75 2.76
CA SER A 106 -9.08 -13.22 2.97
C SER A 106 -8.98 -11.69 2.79
N HIS A 107 -10.03 -11.03 2.28
CA HIS A 107 -10.09 -9.56 2.21
C HIS A 107 -10.52 -8.90 3.54
N ASN A 108 -11.08 -9.68 4.47
CA ASN A 108 -11.56 -9.18 5.75
C ASN A 108 -10.42 -8.86 6.74
N VAL A 109 -9.35 -8.28 6.26
CA VAL A 109 -8.13 -7.96 7.01
C VAL A 109 -8.37 -6.99 8.16
N VAL A 110 -7.44 -6.94 9.12
CA VAL A 110 -7.38 -5.89 10.14
C VAL A 110 -6.38 -4.83 9.68
N SER A 111 -6.80 -3.57 9.61
CA SER A 111 -5.92 -2.42 9.31
C SER A 111 -5.84 -1.49 10.51
N MET A 112 -4.62 -0.99 10.79
CA MET A 112 -4.35 -0.09 11.92
C MET A 112 -3.91 1.29 11.44
N GLY A 113 -4.11 2.30 12.29
CA GLY A 113 -3.59 3.64 12.10
C GLY A 113 -3.29 4.32 13.44
N VAL A 114 -2.28 5.17 13.44
CA VAL A 114 -1.91 5.98 14.59
C VAL A 114 -2.37 7.41 14.38
N SER A 115 -3.17 7.92 15.32
CA SER A 115 -3.45 9.34 15.42
C SER A 115 -2.43 10.00 16.34
N GLU A 116 -1.56 10.84 15.76
CA GLU A 116 -0.55 11.58 16.54
C GLU A 116 -1.18 12.70 17.35
N ALA A 117 -2.35 13.20 16.93
CA ALA A 117 -3.03 14.32 17.57
C ALA A 117 -3.52 13.98 19.00
N ASP A 118 -3.87 12.72 19.27
CA ASP A 118 -4.37 12.27 20.58
C ASP A 118 -3.72 10.97 21.08
N GLY A 119 -2.70 10.46 20.37
CA GLY A 119 -1.95 9.27 20.76
C GLY A 119 -2.76 7.98 20.74
N ARG A 120 -3.78 7.86 19.89
CA ARG A 120 -4.62 6.66 19.79
C ARG A 120 -4.19 5.73 18.67
N LEU A 121 -4.42 4.45 18.88
CA LEU A 121 -4.43 3.43 17.85
C LEU A 121 -5.88 3.21 17.38
N HIS A 122 -6.10 3.31 16.08
CA HIS A 122 -7.36 3.07 15.41
C HIS A 122 -7.28 1.79 14.59
N LEU A 123 -8.37 1.01 14.55
CA LEU A 123 -8.47 -0.22 13.78
C LEU A 123 -9.79 -0.29 13.03
N THR A 124 -9.72 -0.79 11.80
CA THR A 124 -10.89 -1.32 11.07
C THR A 124 -10.65 -2.78 10.76
N MET A 125 -11.71 -3.58 10.71
CA MET A 125 -11.62 -5.02 10.51
C MET A 125 -12.84 -5.57 9.79
N ASP A 126 -12.68 -6.76 9.17
CA ASP A 126 -13.74 -7.61 8.65
C ASP A 126 -14.65 -6.91 7.62
N SER A 127 -14.04 -6.37 6.55
CA SER A 127 -14.74 -5.51 5.58
C SER A 127 -14.41 -5.91 4.15
N HIS A 128 -15.37 -6.54 3.44
CA HIS A 128 -15.27 -6.80 2.00
C HIS A 128 -16.62 -6.63 1.30
N SER A 129 -16.85 -5.46 0.71
CA SER A 129 -18.09 -5.06 0.04
C SER A 129 -19.32 -5.21 0.99
N ASP A 130 -19.10 -4.98 2.27
CA ASP A 130 -20.05 -5.12 3.37
C ASP A 130 -19.81 -4.01 4.41
N GLY A 131 -20.56 -4.00 5.50
CA GLY A 131 -20.30 -3.14 6.65
C GLY A 131 -18.90 -3.37 7.23
N TYR A 132 -18.44 -2.44 8.05
CA TYR A 132 -17.13 -2.53 8.69
C TYR A 132 -17.26 -2.48 10.21
N PHE A 133 -16.21 -2.94 10.89
CA PHE A 133 -16.06 -2.85 12.33
C PHE A 133 -14.88 -1.95 12.65
N TYR A 134 -15.10 -1.07 13.61
CA TYR A 134 -14.12 -0.08 14.02
C TYR A 134 -13.94 -0.08 15.53
N VAL A 135 -12.72 0.13 15.97
CA VAL A 135 -12.39 0.34 17.38
C VAL A 135 -11.20 1.29 17.49
N LYS A 136 -11.15 2.08 18.55
CA LYS A 136 -9.98 2.88 18.89
C LYS A 136 -9.54 2.67 20.33
N SER A 137 -8.28 2.91 20.60
CA SER A 137 -7.71 2.84 21.94
C SER A 137 -8.07 4.06 22.80
N VAL A 138 -7.74 4.02 24.08
CA VAL A 138 -7.66 5.21 24.94
C VAL A 138 -6.65 6.22 24.38
N ALA A 139 -6.84 7.49 24.69
CA ALA A 139 -5.90 8.55 24.31
C ALA A 139 -4.54 8.35 24.97
N GLY A 140 -3.46 8.77 24.30
CA GLY A 140 -2.09 8.68 24.79
C GLY A 140 -1.50 7.27 24.83
N LEU A 141 -2.23 6.22 24.34
CA LEU A 141 -1.75 4.83 24.37
C LEU A 141 -0.39 4.67 23.67
N VAL A 142 -0.24 5.24 22.48
CA VAL A 142 0.98 5.12 21.68
C VAL A 142 2.05 6.14 22.04
N ASP A 143 1.70 7.17 22.84
CA ASP A 143 2.65 8.17 23.34
C ASP A 143 3.42 7.68 24.58
N ASN A 144 2.75 6.89 25.43
CA ASN A 144 3.36 6.29 26.61
C ASN A 144 3.04 4.78 26.69
N PRO A 145 3.48 3.99 25.72
CA PRO A 145 3.11 2.58 25.65
C PRO A 145 3.68 1.76 26.81
N ALA A 146 4.86 2.09 27.33
CA ALA A 146 5.46 1.37 28.45
C ALA A 146 4.73 1.64 29.78
N GLY A 147 4.14 2.82 29.96
CA GLY A 147 3.39 3.21 31.15
C GLY A 147 1.93 2.78 31.14
N THR A 148 1.43 2.24 30.04
CA THR A 148 0.02 1.84 29.89
C THR A 148 -0.10 0.32 29.96
N SER A 149 -0.89 -0.18 30.93
CA SER A 149 -1.21 -1.62 31.04
C SER A 149 -1.89 -2.11 29.77
N TRP A 150 -1.37 -3.21 29.20
CA TRP A 150 -1.88 -3.78 27.96
C TRP A 150 -2.97 -4.81 28.25
N THR A 151 -4.21 -4.34 28.41
CA THR A 151 -5.39 -5.14 28.74
C THR A 151 -6.57 -4.75 27.83
N SER A 152 -7.65 -5.52 27.83
CA SER A 152 -8.83 -5.22 27.00
C SER A 152 -9.43 -3.83 27.27
N SER A 153 -9.21 -3.26 28.43
CA SER A 153 -9.71 -1.93 28.82
C SER A 153 -9.03 -0.77 28.04
N VAL A 154 -7.92 -1.02 27.35
CA VAL A 154 -7.28 0.02 26.51
C VAL A 154 -8.03 0.26 25.20
N PHE A 155 -8.92 -0.64 24.80
CA PHE A 155 -9.77 -0.45 23.62
C PHE A 155 -11.23 -0.19 24.04
N GLY A 156 -11.89 0.72 23.32
CA GLY A 156 -13.32 0.93 23.45
C GLY A 156 -14.16 -0.23 22.89
N PRO A 157 -15.48 -0.09 22.86
CA PRO A 157 -16.35 -1.07 22.21
C PRO A 157 -16.11 -1.07 20.70
N VAL A 158 -16.25 -2.25 20.07
CA VAL A 158 -16.28 -2.36 18.62
C VAL A 158 -17.57 -1.75 18.08
N GLN A 159 -17.45 -0.88 17.09
CA GLN A 159 -18.53 -0.09 16.50
C GLN A 159 -18.68 -0.43 15.01
N THR A 160 -19.84 -0.15 14.43
CA THR A 160 -20.12 -0.22 12.98
C THR A 160 -20.11 1.17 12.31
N SER A 161 -19.48 2.14 12.97
CA SER A 161 -19.31 3.51 12.50
C SER A 161 -17.98 4.06 13.02
N LEU A 162 -17.48 5.15 12.44
CA LEU A 162 -16.34 5.91 12.96
C LEU A 162 -16.88 6.91 14.01
N ASP A 163 -17.02 6.47 15.28
CA ASP A 163 -17.57 7.30 16.36
C ASP A 163 -18.91 7.96 16.01
N GLY A 164 -19.83 7.21 15.36
CA GLY A 164 -21.13 7.70 14.91
C GLY A 164 -21.18 8.16 13.45
N LEU A 165 -20.04 8.43 12.81
CA LEU A 165 -19.99 8.72 11.38
C LEU A 165 -20.14 7.41 10.58
N VAL A 166 -21.24 7.26 9.87
CA VAL A 166 -21.48 6.14 8.94
C VAL A 166 -20.95 6.53 7.56
N LEU A 167 -20.10 5.69 6.96
CA LEU A 167 -19.51 5.95 5.63
C LEU A 167 -20.33 5.29 4.53
N THR A 168 -20.28 3.96 4.43
CA THR A 168 -20.97 3.17 3.42
C THR A 168 -21.28 1.78 3.95
N SER A 169 -22.32 1.13 3.40
CA SER A 169 -22.63 -0.28 3.68
C SER A 169 -21.82 -1.27 2.84
N GLN A 170 -21.07 -0.77 1.83
CA GLN A 170 -20.21 -1.58 0.96
C GLN A 170 -18.77 -1.06 1.06
N PHE A 171 -18.14 -1.36 2.19
CA PHE A 171 -16.80 -0.89 2.56
C PHE A 171 -15.74 -1.96 2.30
N THR A 172 -14.59 -1.57 1.72
CA THR A 172 -13.47 -2.49 1.48
C THR A 172 -12.14 -1.72 1.46
N TYR A 173 -11.04 -2.43 1.72
CA TYR A 173 -9.65 -1.95 1.60
C TYR A 173 -9.34 -0.71 2.44
N PRO A 174 -9.59 -0.75 3.75
CA PRO A 174 -9.23 0.36 4.63
C PRO A 174 -7.70 0.57 4.67
N GLN A 175 -7.26 1.81 4.46
CA GLN A 175 -5.88 2.23 4.58
C GLN A 175 -5.81 3.49 5.42
N PHE A 176 -5.26 3.36 6.62
CA PHE A 176 -4.99 4.52 7.47
C PHE A 176 -3.69 5.21 7.03
N ILE A 177 -3.70 6.54 7.02
CA ILE A 177 -2.60 7.39 6.56
C ILE A 177 -2.42 8.52 7.57
N SER A 178 -1.25 8.64 8.18
CA SER A 178 -0.92 9.80 9.01
C SER A 178 -0.61 11.00 8.11
N THR A 179 -1.25 12.14 8.36
CA THR A 179 -0.95 13.37 7.64
C THR A 179 0.31 14.04 8.21
N PRO A 180 0.99 14.91 7.44
CA PRO A 180 2.16 15.65 7.93
C PRO A 180 1.90 16.49 9.19
N GLU A 181 0.64 16.87 9.43
CA GLU A 181 0.23 17.62 10.63
C GLU A 181 -0.23 16.72 11.80
N GLY A 182 -0.01 15.40 11.69
CA GLY A 182 -0.35 14.44 12.74
C GLY A 182 -1.83 14.04 12.84
N ARG A 183 -2.66 14.43 11.85
CA ARG A 183 -4.03 13.91 11.73
C ARG A 183 -4.02 12.50 11.15
N LEU A 184 -5.14 11.79 11.25
CA LEU A 184 -5.30 10.46 10.69
C LEU A 184 -6.34 10.51 9.56
N GLN A 185 -5.97 10.02 8.38
CA GLN A 185 -6.93 9.79 7.31
C GLN A 185 -7.22 8.32 7.14
N LEU A 186 -8.40 8.00 6.62
CA LEU A 186 -8.84 6.68 6.22
C LEU A 186 -9.23 6.72 4.75
N SER A 187 -8.46 6.03 3.91
CA SER A 187 -8.85 5.74 2.52
C SER A 187 -9.56 4.40 2.46
N TYR A 188 -10.63 4.34 1.69
CA TYR A 188 -11.43 3.12 1.53
C TYR A 188 -12.13 3.10 0.18
N ARG A 189 -12.54 1.91 -0.27
CA ARG A 189 -13.43 1.75 -1.42
C ARG A 189 -14.88 1.64 -0.93
N ALA A 190 -15.76 2.46 -1.50
CA ALA A 190 -17.21 2.31 -1.46
C ALA A 190 -17.67 1.55 -2.73
N GLY A 191 -18.55 0.55 -2.57
CA GLY A 191 -19.04 -0.27 -3.67
C GLY A 191 -18.35 -1.64 -3.79
N ILE A 192 -18.54 -2.29 -4.94
CA ILE A 192 -18.10 -3.67 -5.20
C ILE A 192 -16.94 -3.72 -6.18
N SER A 193 -16.34 -4.91 -6.34
CA SER A 193 -15.30 -5.14 -7.36
C SER A 193 -15.80 -4.79 -8.77
N GLY A 194 -15.03 -4.01 -9.52
CA GLY A 194 -15.39 -3.54 -10.86
C GLY A 194 -16.49 -2.47 -10.92
N ASN A 195 -17.06 -2.07 -9.76
CA ASN A 195 -18.02 -0.97 -9.69
C ASN A 195 -17.95 -0.31 -8.31
N GLY A 196 -16.94 0.50 -8.09
CA GLY A 196 -16.70 1.15 -6.81
C GLY A 196 -15.88 2.43 -6.95
N ARG A 197 -15.87 3.22 -5.87
CA ARG A 197 -15.19 4.50 -5.79
C ARG A 197 -14.30 4.57 -4.56
N ASN A 198 -13.13 5.19 -4.67
CA ASN A 198 -12.31 5.48 -3.51
C ASN A 198 -12.78 6.77 -2.85
N ALA A 199 -12.79 6.75 -1.53
CA ALA A 199 -13.21 7.85 -0.70
C ALA A 199 -12.23 8.06 0.46
N LEU A 200 -12.29 9.24 1.08
CA LEU A 200 -11.49 9.64 2.23
C LEU A 200 -12.38 10.08 3.39
N ALA A 201 -11.93 9.74 4.60
CA ALA A 201 -12.37 10.35 5.84
C ALA A 201 -11.14 10.85 6.62
N GLU A 202 -11.31 11.87 7.48
CA GLU A 202 -10.23 12.46 8.27
C GLU A 202 -10.63 12.57 9.74
N TYR A 203 -9.71 12.20 10.63
CA TYR A 203 -9.80 12.34 12.08
C TYR A 203 -8.87 13.46 12.55
N ASP A 204 -9.39 14.41 13.29
CA ASP A 204 -8.66 15.61 13.73
C ASP A 204 -8.06 15.50 15.14
N GLY A 205 -8.15 14.31 15.77
CA GLY A 205 -7.78 14.06 17.17
C GLY A 205 -9.01 14.00 18.10
N SER A 206 -10.19 14.33 17.60
CA SER A 206 -11.45 14.28 18.37
C SER A 206 -12.60 13.64 17.60
N THR A 207 -12.78 14.03 16.33
CA THR A 207 -13.92 13.63 15.50
C THR A 207 -13.51 13.19 14.11
N TRP A 208 -14.28 12.28 13.53
CA TRP A 208 -14.18 11.88 12.14
C TRP A 208 -15.07 12.78 11.26
N THR A 209 -14.53 13.15 10.10
CA THR A 209 -15.27 13.87 9.04
C THR A 209 -15.10 13.11 7.73
N ALA A 210 -16.18 12.81 7.02
CA ALA A 210 -16.12 12.28 5.67
C ALA A 210 -15.70 13.39 4.72
N LEU A 211 -14.60 13.20 3.99
CA LEU A 211 -14.18 14.10 2.91
C LEU A 211 -14.94 13.79 1.63
N GLY A 212 -15.31 12.52 1.41
CA GLY A 212 -16.11 12.07 0.29
C GLY A 212 -15.33 11.27 -0.75
N GLU A 213 -16.00 10.93 -1.83
CA GLU A 213 -15.44 10.18 -2.97
C GLU A 213 -14.55 11.09 -3.83
N TRP A 214 -13.49 10.51 -4.42
CA TRP A 214 -12.58 11.23 -5.31
C TRP A 214 -12.32 10.49 -6.63
N THR A 215 -12.85 9.26 -6.80
CA THR A 215 -12.74 8.50 -8.05
C THR A 215 -14.11 8.16 -8.62
N SER A 216 -14.22 8.09 -9.94
CA SER A 216 -15.41 7.66 -10.66
C SER A 216 -15.44 6.15 -10.85
N SER A 217 -16.65 5.57 -10.82
CA SER A 217 -16.88 4.20 -11.29
C SER A 217 -17.43 4.14 -12.72
N THR A 218 -17.63 5.28 -13.38
CA THR A 218 -18.28 5.40 -14.70
C THR A 218 -17.31 5.87 -15.78
N GLY A 219 -17.75 5.93 -17.01
CA GLY A 219 -16.99 6.24 -18.21
C GLY A 219 -16.95 5.03 -19.16
N THR A 220 -16.31 5.15 -20.31
CA THR A 220 -16.16 4.04 -21.25
C THR A 220 -14.69 3.74 -21.47
N TYR A 221 -14.31 2.49 -21.23
CA TYR A 221 -13.03 1.92 -21.65
C TYR A 221 -13.28 0.92 -22.78
N THR A 222 -12.44 0.93 -23.80
CA THR A 222 -12.53 0.04 -24.94
C THR A 222 -11.17 -0.58 -25.23
N SER A 223 -11.12 -1.92 -25.27
CA SER A 223 -9.98 -2.71 -25.74
C SER A 223 -10.23 -3.16 -27.18
N SER A 224 -9.30 -3.96 -27.74
CA SER A 224 -9.49 -4.64 -29.02
C SER A 224 -10.59 -5.71 -28.99
N HIS A 225 -11.07 -6.13 -27.82
CA HIS A 225 -12.01 -7.23 -27.63
C HIS A 225 -13.42 -6.75 -27.31
N GLY A 226 -13.57 -5.61 -26.64
CA GLY A 226 -14.88 -5.08 -26.24
C GLY A 226 -14.78 -3.85 -25.36
N SER A 227 -15.91 -3.48 -24.76
CA SER A 227 -16.02 -2.26 -23.96
C SER A 227 -16.63 -2.53 -22.59
N SER A 228 -16.29 -1.66 -21.64
CA SER A 228 -16.86 -1.63 -20.29
C SER A 228 -17.22 -0.21 -19.90
N THR A 229 -18.31 -0.04 -19.16
CA THR A 229 -18.81 1.27 -18.70
C THR A 229 -18.78 1.43 -17.19
N ALA A 230 -18.37 0.38 -16.46
CA ALA A 230 -18.22 0.41 -15.01
C ALA A 230 -16.87 -0.18 -14.60
N ARG A 231 -16.29 0.38 -13.54
CA ARG A 231 -14.97 0.00 -13.01
C ARG A 231 -14.80 0.44 -11.58
N ASN A 232 -13.67 0.05 -11.02
CA ASN A 232 -13.09 0.78 -9.91
C ASN A 232 -11.58 0.94 -10.04
N MET A 233 -11.07 2.00 -9.44
CA MET A 233 -9.65 2.25 -9.30
C MET A 233 -9.11 1.43 -8.13
N TYR A 234 -8.13 0.55 -8.35
CA TYR A 234 -7.42 -0.18 -7.30
C TYR A 234 -6.08 0.50 -7.01
N LEU A 235 -5.89 0.95 -5.77
CA LEU A 235 -4.69 1.68 -5.37
C LEU A 235 -3.53 0.72 -5.11
N HIS A 236 -2.37 0.97 -5.70
CA HIS A 236 -1.11 0.33 -5.30
C HIS A 236 -0.61 0.89 -3.97
N GLY A 237 -1.05 2.06 -3.61
CA GLY A 237 -0.86 2.72 -2.34
C GLY A 237 -1.42 4.13 -2.35
N ILE A 238 -1.48 4.72 -1.18
CA ILE A 238 -1.78 6.13 -0.96
C ILE A 238 -1.01 6.58 0.28
N ASP A 239 -0.05 7.50 0.14
CA ASP A 239 0.85 7.89 1.22
C ASP A 239 1.50 9.25 0.95
N TYR A 240 1.93 9.91 2.02
CA TYR A 240 2.63 11.21 1.96
C TYR A 240 4.12 11.04 1.74
N ASP A 241 4.70 11.94 0.93
CA ASP A 241 6.14 12.09 0.83
C ASP A 241 6.70 13.00 1.94
N VAL A 242 8.02 13.15 1.95
CA VAL A 242 8.73 14.01 2.92
C VAL A 242 8.40 15.51 2.80
N ASN A 243 7.78 15.94 1.70
CA ASN A 243 7.37 17.32 1.43
C ASN A 243 5.88 17.55 1.72
N GLY A 244 5.17 16.53 2.22
CA GLY A 244 3.74 16.61 2.54
C GLY A 244 2.81 16.48 1.32
N ARG A 245 3.32 16.00 0.18
CA ARG A 245 2.49 15.66 -0.98
C ARG A 245 1.95 14.25 -0.83
N LEU A 246 0.66 14.09 -1.03
CA LEU A 246 -0.02 12.79 -1.06
C LEU A 246 0.07 12.20 -2.47
N HIS A 247 0.60 10.99 -2.59
CA HIS A 247 0.76 10.27 -3.85
C HIS A 247 -0.16 9.07 -3.89
N SER A 248 -0.69 8.72 -5.08
CA SER A 248 -1.40 7.48 -5.30
C SER A 248 -1.11 6.92 -6.69
N PHE A 249 -0.54 5.71 -6.73
CA PHE A 249 -0.53 4.87 -7.92
C PHE A 249 -1.72 3.93 -7.91
N PHE A 250 -2.21 3.61 -9.09
CA PHE A 250 -3.38 2.77 -9.22
C PHE A 250 -3.40 1.98 -10.54
N THR A 251 -4.27 0.99 -10.61
CA THR A 251 -4.72 0.35 -11.86
C THR A 251 -6.24 0.38 -11.94
N TRP A 252 -6.78 0.47 -13.15
CA TRP A 252 -8.21 0.32 -13.38
C TRP A 252 -8.59 -1.16 -13.43
N ARG A 253 -9.73 -1.52 -12.85
CA ARG A 253 -10.36 -2.82 -12.99
C ARG A 253 -11.74 -2.67 -13.56
N GLU A 254 -11.95 -3.19 -14.75
CA GLU A 254 -13.22 -3.15 -15.45
C GLU A 254 -14.21 -4.19 -14.90
N GLN A 255 -15.49 -3.85 -14.87
CA GLN A 255 -16.53 -4.78 -14.48
C GLN A 255 -16.80 -5.82 -15.57
N ASN A 256 -16.79 -5.39 -16.83
CA ASN A 256 -17.12 -6.24 -17.96
C ASN A 256 -15.88 -7.01 -18.46
N ALA A 257 -15.94 -8.35 -18.36
CA ALA A 257 -14.89 -9.24 -18.85
C ALA A 257 -14.74 -9.24 -20.39
N ALA A 258 -15.69 -8.70 -21.13
CA ALA A 258 -15.62 -8.57 -22.60
C ALA A 258 -14.43 -7.71 -23.08
N VAL A 259 -13.80 -6.94 -22.22
CA VAL A 259 -12.57 -6.19 -22.55
C VAL A 259 -11.33 -7.08 -22.69
N MET A 260 -11.40 -8.33 -22.24
CA MET A 260 -10.30 -9.31 -22.32
C MET A 260 -10.48 -10.25 -23.50
N CYS A 261 -9.37 -10.76 -24.04
CA CYS A 261 -9.36 -11.81 -25.05
C CYS A 261 -9.89 -13.16 -24.50
N ASN A 262 -9.80 -13.40 -23.19
CA ASN A 262 -10.29 -14.60 -22.49
C ASN A 262 -10.73 -14.26 -21.08
N SER A 263 -11.81 -14.85 -20.59
CA SER A 263 -12.38 -14.61 -19.25
C SER A 263 -11.56 -15.19 -18.08
N GLY A 264 -10.51 -15.96 -18.37
CA GLY A 264 -9.60 -16.52 -17.33
C GLY A 264 -8.58 -15.54 -16.78
N GLY A 265 -8.47 -14.34 -17.35
CA GLY A 265 -7.62 -13.26 -16.86
C GLY A 265 -8.29 -12.41 -15.78
N ILE A 266 -7.63 -11.31 -15.43
CA ILE A 266 -8.19 -10.23 -14.59
C ILE A 266 -8.27 -8.96 -15.41
N THR A 267 -9.39 -8.25 -15.32
CA THR A 267 -9.71 -7.08 -16.17
C THR A 267 -8.91 -5.82 -15.86
N ASN A 268 -7.77 -5.97 -15.18
CA ASN A 268 -6.93 -4.83 -14.82
C ASN A 268 -6.16 -4.33 -16.03
N HIS A 269 -6.08 -3.01 -16.16
CA HIS A 269 -5.31 -2.37 -17.22
C HIS A 269 -4.68 -1.08 -16.74
N ASP A 270 -3.64 -0.64 -17.40
CA ASP A 270 -2.89 0.59 -17.16
C ASP A 270 -2.42 0.79 -15.73
N THR A 271 -1.26 1.36 -15.57
CA THR A 271 -0.84 1.95 -14.29
C THR A 271 -0.97 3.46 -14.38
N GLY A 272 -1.79 4.01 -13.50
CA GLY A 272 -2.02 5.44 -13.40
C GLY A 272 -1.37 6.04 -12.15
N TYR A 273 -1.28 7.37 -12.16
CA TYR A 273 -0.74 8.14 -11.06
C TYR A 273 -1.47 9.46 -10.89
N VAL A 274 -1.77 9.82 -9.65
CA VAL A 274 -2.27 11.13 -9.24
C VAL A 274 -1.59 11.58 -7.95
N HIS A 275 -1.64 12.89 -7.68
CA HIS A 275 -1.13 13.43 -6.43
C HIS A 275 -2.00 14.59 -5.92
N SER A 276 -1.85 14.91 -4.63
CA SER A 276 -2.52 16.03 -3.97
C SER A 276 -1.52 16.81 -3.11
N THR A 277 -1.66 18.13 -3.06
CA THR A 277 -0.87 19.02 -2.20
C THR A 277 -1.71 19.64 -1.08
N ASP A 278 -2.97 19.26 -0.96
CA ASP A 278 -3.94 19.79 0.00
C ASP A 278 -4.66 18.66 0.77
N ARG A 279 -3.93 17.58 1.05
CA ARG A 279 -4.39 16.44 1.84
C ARG A 279 -5.58 15.70 1.20
N GLY A 280 -5.54 15.52 -0.12
CA GLY A 280 -6.56 14.78 -0.86
C GLY A 280 -7.86 15.57 -1.07
N ARG A 281 -7.86 16.92 -0.94
CA ARG A 281 -9.03 17.73 -1.28
C ARG A 281 -9.13 17.95 -2.79
N THR A 282 -7.99 18.17 -3.43
CA THR A 282 -7.90 18.20 -4.90
C THR A 282 -6.83 17.26 -5.39
N TRP A 283 -7.05 16.69 -6.56
CA TRP A 283 -6.15 15.74 -7.19
C TRP A 283 -5.64 16.25 -8.52
N ARG A 284 -4.39 15.95 -8.80
CA ARG A 284 -3.69 16.39 -10.01
C ARG A 284 -3.05 15.20 -10.71
N ASP A 285 -2.98 15.27 -12.03
CA ASP A 285 -2.22 14.34 -12.86
C ASP A 285 -0.69 14.56 -12.70
N ASP A 286 0.09 13.77 -13.44
CA ASP A 286 1.56 13.85 -13.41
C ASP A 286 2.12 15.22 -13.89
N ALA A 287 1.40 15.91 -14.77
CA ALA A 287 1.77 17.23 -15.28
C ALA A 287 1.34 18.36 -14.32
N GLY A 288 0.56 18.07 -13.28
CA GLY A 288 0.04 19.03 -12.31
C GLY A 288 -1.31 19.64 -12.70
N ALA A 289 -1.98 19.15 -13.75
CA ALA A 289 -3.34 19.59 -14.09
C ALA A 289 -4.34 19.04 -13.06
N LEU A 290 -5.34 19.85 -12.68
CA LEU A 290 -6.43 19.45 -11.79
C LEU A 290 -7.30 18.41 -12.49
N VAL A 291 -7.53 17.27 -11.83
CA VAL A 291 -8.35 16.15 -12.37
C VAL A 291 -9.52 15.77 -11.47
N ALA A 292 -9.54 16.20 -10.22
CA ALA A 292 -10.66 15.92 -9.33
C ALA A 292 -10.69 16.84 -8.10
N THR A 293 -11.88 16.97 -7.51
CA THR A 293 -12.14 17.61 -6.22
C THR A 293 -12.94 16.66 -5.35
N THR A 294 -12.32 16.18 -4.27
CA THR A 294 -12.93 15.21 -3.33
C THR A 294 -14.25 15.70 -2.77
N GLY A 295 -15.26 14.82 -2.72
CA GLY A 295 -16.58 15.13 -2.19
C GLY A 295 -17.48 15.89 -3.17
N THR A 296 -17.07 16.04 -4.43
CA THR A 296 -17.87 16.67 -5.49
C THR A 296 -18.17 15.68 -6.62
N ALA A 297 -18.88 16.12 -7.65
CA ALA A 297 -19.10 15.32 -8.87
C ALA A 297 -17.85 15.27 -9.78
N ASP A 298 -16.87 16.14 -9.56
CA ASP A 298 -15.60 16.19 -10.29
C ASP A 298 -14.63 15.18 -9.67
N THR A 299 -14.58 13.97 -10.23
CA THR A 299 -13.83 12.82 -9.71
C THR A 299 -12.91 12.25 -10.77
N VAL A 300 -11.76 11.67 -10.38
CA VAL A 300 -10.81 11.02 -11.31
C VAL A 300 -11.53 9.93 -12.10
N ALA A 301 -11.58 10.08 -13.41
CA ALA A 301 -12.27 9.19 -14.33
C ALA A 301 -11.30 8.52 -15.32
N VAL A 302 -11.65 7.34 -15.81
CA VAL A 302 -10.83 6.61 -16.81
C VAL A 302 -10.63 7.38 -18.11
N THR A 303 -11.49 8.36 -18.38
CA THR A 303 -11.44 9.22 -19.57
C THR A 303 -10.55 10.45 -19.41
N ASP A 304 -10.03 10.71 -18.21
CA ASP A 304 -9.18 11.88 -17.97
C ASP A 304 -7.80 11.68 -18.60
N ALA A 305 -7.32 12.72 -19.25
CA ALA A 305 -5.99 12.72 -19.84
C ALA A 305 -4.91 12.84 -18.75
N GLY A 306 -3.70 12.38 -19.06
CA GLY A 306 -2.52 12.56 -18.18
C GLY A 306 -2.43 11.61 -17.00
N LEU A 307 -3.41 10.73 -16.79
CA LEU A 307 -3.40 9.80 -15.66
C LEU A 307 -2.46 8.61 -15.85
N VAL A 308 -2.39 8.05 -17.07
CA VAL A 308 -1.67 6.81 -17.37
C VAL A 308 -0.18 7.10 -17.48
N VAL A 309 0.62 6.47 -16.63
CA VAL A 309 2.09 6.57 -16.62
C VAL A 309 2.78 5.31 -17.14
N ASP A 310 2.08 4.19 -17.18
CA ASP A 310 2.51 2.94 -17.84
C ASP A 310 1.32 2.25 -18.48
N PRO A 311 1.12 2.40 -19.81
CA PRO A 311 -0.02 1.81 -20.51
C PRO A 311 0.15 0.29 -20.65
N LEU A 312 -0.91 -0.47 -20.33
CA LEU A 312 -0.95 -1.92 -20.46
C LEU A 312 -2.40 -2.39 -20.65
N GLY A 313 -2.63 -3.22 -21.65
CA GLY A 313 -3.95 -3.83 -21.88
C GLY A 313 -4.32 -4.89 -20.83
N PRO A 314 -5.61 -5.30 -20.77
CA PRO A 314 -6.10 -6.24 -19.76
C PRO A 314 -5.66 -7.70 -20.00
N ASP A 315 -5.03 -8.01 -21.13
CA ASP A 315 -4.65 -9.36 -21.52
C ASP A 315 -3.38 -9.89 -20.83
N HIS A 316 -2.77 -9.07 -20.00
CA HIS A 316 -1.48 -9.33 -19.34
C HIS A 316 -1.57 -9.69 -17.86
N CYS A 317 -2.76 -9.81 -17.30
CA CYS A 317 -2.97 -10.06 -15.86
C CYS A 317 -2.20 -9.10 -14.95
N LEU A 318 -2.27 -7.79 -15.23
CA LEU A 318 -1.74 -6.75 -14.36
C LEU A 318 -2.34 -6.90 -12.95
N MET A 319 -1.50 -7.04 -11.93
CA MET A 319 -1.98 -7.16 -10.56
C MET A 319 -2.37 -5.80 -10.00
N ASN A 320 -3.41 -5.78 -9.18
CA ASN A 320 -3.82 -4.62 -8.42
C ASN A 320 -3.23 -4.60 -7.01
N GLN A 321 -3.26 -3.43 -6.35
CA GLN A 321 -2.95 -3.25 -4.93
C GLN A 321 -1.56 -3.77 -4.54
N GLU A 322 -0.57 -3.58 -5.39
CA GLU A 322 0.80 -3.98 -5.08
C GLU A 322 1.46 -3.00 -4.11
N SER A 323 2.32 -2.10 -4.57
CA SER A 323 3.04 -1.23 -3.65
C SER A 323 3.51 0.06 -4.29
N GLN A 324 3.58 1.12 -3.48
CA GLN A 324 4.25 2.37 -3.80
C GLN A 324 5.17 2.79 -2.66
N TRP A 325 6.08 3.69 -2.97
CA TRP A 325 6.97 4.36 -2.02
C TRP A 325 7.39 5.72 -2.57
N THR A 326 7.99 6.57 -1.74
CA THR A 326 8.63 7.81 -2.19
C THR A 326 10.06 7.83 -1.69
N ASP A 327 10.98 8.33 -2.52
CA ASP A 327 12.37 8.48 -2.12
C ASP A 327 12.58 9.69 -1.18
N SER A 328 13.81 9.86 -0.70
CA SER A 328 14.18 10.95 0.23
C SER A 328 14.02 12.36 -0.36
N THR A 329 13.74 12.50 -1.64
CA THR A 329 13.48 13.77 -2.35
C THR A 329 12.01 13.99 -2.66
N GLY A 330 11.15 12.98 -2.40
CA GLY A 330 9.72 13.00 -2.68
C GLY A 330 9.36 12.49 -4.07
N LEU A 331 10.28 11.85 -4.81
CA LEU A 331 9.95 11.24 -6.09
C LEU A 331 9.22 9.90 -5.88
N PRO A 332 8.11 9.67 -6.59
CA PRO A 332 7.31 8.47 -6.41
C PRO A 332 7.87 7.26 -7.15
N HIS A 333 7.79 6.11 -6.49
CA HIS A 333 8.14 4.78 -6.96
C HIS A 333 6.96 3.83 -6.79
N ALA A 334 6.82 2.86 -7.70
CA ALA A 334 5.85 1.77 -7.56
C ALA A 334 6.48 0.44 -7.97
N ILE A 335 5.96 -0.65 -7.44
CA ILE A 335 6.09 -1.98 -8.03
C ILE A 335 4.75 -2.34 -8.65
N ILE A 336 4.82 -2.88 -9.85
CA ILE A 336 3.72 -3.49 -10.61
C ILE A 336 4.17 -4.84 -11.12
N SER A 337 3.24 -5.77 -11.30
CA SER A 337 3.56 -7.08 -11.87
C SER A 337 2.50 -7.58 -12.84
N TYR A 338 2.96 -8.20 -13.91
CA TYR A 338 2.13 -8.74 -14.98
C TYR A 338 2.87 -9.82 -15.76
N VAL A 339 2.19 -10.48 -16.70
CA VAL A 339 2.78 -11.43 -17.64
C VAL A 339 3.26 -10.67 -18.88
N PRO A 340 4.58 -10.48 -19.10
CA PRO A 340 5.10 -9.81 -20.30
C PRO A 340 4.77 -10.57 -21.57
N GLY A 341 4.60 -9.85 -22.69
CA GLY A 341 4.21 -10.42 -23.99
C GLY A 341 5.12 -11.56 -24.50
N ARG A 342 6.40 -11.61 -24.07
CA ARG A 342 7.30 -12.72 -24.40
C ARG A 342 6.91 -14.07 -23.78
N PHE A 343 6.05 -14.08 -22.74
CA PHE A 343 5.49 -15.29 -22.11
C PHE A 343 4.06 -15.60 -22.61
N GLY A 344 3.63 -14.91 -23.65
CA GLY A 344 2.29 -14.99 -24.20
C GLY A 344 1.41 -13.81 -23.80
N GLN A 345 0.39 -13.60 -24.59
CA GLN A 345 -0.71 -12.65 -24.37
C GLN A 345 -2.00 -13.45 -24.40
N CYS A 346 -3.12 -12.86 -24.03
CA CYS A 346 -4.37 -13.58 -23.88
C CYS A 346 -4.32 -14.62 -22.77
N THR A 347 -4.14 -14.14 -21.55
CA THR A 347 -4.12 -14.96 -20.35
C THR A 347 -5.42 -15.73 -20.18
N THR A 348 -5.32 -17.05 -20.01
CA THR A 348 -6.45 -17.99 -19.92
C THR A 348 -6.73 -18.46 -18.49
N ASP A 349 -5.71 -18.45 -17.63
CA ASP A 349 -5.78 -18.72 -16.20
C ASP A 349 -4.77 -17.81 -15.50
N TYR A 350 -5.25 -16.73 -14.87
CA TYR A 350 -4.36 -15.75 -14.30
C TYR A 350 -3.45 -16.29 -13.18
N VAL A 351 -3.90 -17.32 -12.44
CA VAL A 351 -3.09 -17.92 -11.36
C VAL A 351 -1.94 -18.72 -11.96
N ALA A 352 -2.23 -19.60 -12.92
CA ALA A 352 -1.23 -20.42 -13.60
C ALA A 352 -0.27 -19.55 -14.42
N ASP A 353 -0.79 -18.62 -15.21
CA ASP A 353 -0.01 -17.79 -16.13
C ASP A 353 0.90 -16.81 -15.37
N ARG A 354 0.42 -16.22 -14.27
CA ARG A 354 1.27 -15.37 -13.39
C ARG A 354 2.34 -16.18 -12.67
N THR A 355 2.01 -17.39 -12.22
CA THR A 355 2.99 -18.27 -11.56
C THR A 355 4.10 -18.66 -12.54
N ALA A 356 3.77 -18.98 -13.78
CA ALA A 356 4.75 -19.41 -14.79
C ALA A 356 5.53 -18.24 -15.42
N GLY A 357 4.83 -17.16 -15.80
CA GLY A 357 5.37 -16.07 -16.62
C GLY A 357 5.38 -14.68 -15.97
N GLY A 358 4.83 -14.56 -14.76
CA GLY A 358 4.75 -13.26 -14.07
C GLY A 358 6.10 -12.65 -13.77
N ARG A 359 6.22 -11.33 -13.97
CA ARG A 359 7.40 -10.53 -13.67
C ARG A 359 6.99 -9.28 -12.92
N ALA A 360 7.84 -8.86 -11.98
CA ALA A 360 7.70 -7.59 -11.30
C ALA A 360 8.54 -6.52 -11.99
N PHE A 361 8.02 -5.29 -11.99
CA PHE A 361 8.67 -4.13 -12.58
C PHE A 361 8.71 -3.00 -11.56
N HIS A 362 9.87 -2.37 -11.44
CA HIS A 362 10.03 -1.14 -10.68
C HIS A 362 9.77 0.04 -11.60
N LEU A 363 8.73 0.79 -11.32
CA LEU A 363 8.36 2.03 -12.00
C LEU A 363 8.70 3.21 -11.11
N ARG A 364 9.43 4.20 -11.61
CA ARG A 364 9.82 5.37 -10.84
C ARG A 364 9.83 6.64 -11.67
N LYS A 365 9.51 7.76 -11.02
CA LYS A 365 9.71 9.09 -11.60
C LYS A 365 11.17 9.47 -11.44
N ASN A 366 11.78 10.03 -12.50
CA ASN A 366 13.13 10.55 -12.43
C ASN A 366 13.13 12.07 -12.19
N SER A 367 14.27 12.63 -11.82
CA SER A 367 14.40 14.06 -11.51
C SER A 367 14.16 14.98 -12.72
N SER A 368 14.21 14.46 -13.95
CA SER A 368 13.87 15.21 -15.17
C SER A 368 12.36 15.22 -15.48
N GLY A 369 11.54 14.56 -14.65
CA GLY A 369 10.10 14.50 -14.77
C GLY A 369 9.58 13.31 -15.59
N GLY A 370 10.45 12.50 -16.21
CA GLY A 370 10.05 11.29 -16.96
C GLY A 370 9.89 10.08 -16.05
N TRP A 371 9.30 9.01 -16.61
CA TRP A 371 9.12 7.73 -15.95
C TRP A 371 10.15 6.71 -16.49
N THR A 372 10.65 5.86 -15.59
CA THR A 372 11.53 4.74 -15.92
C THR A 372 10.92 3.47 -15.35
N LYS A 373 10.83 2.42 -16.18
CA LYS A 373 10.39 1.10 -15.79
C LYS A 373 11.53 0.10 -15.98
N THR A 374 11.88 -0.62 -14.92
CA THR A 374 12.94 -1.64 -14.92
C THR A 374 12.34 -2.98 -14.50
N GLU A 375 12.53 -4.02 -15.32
CA GLU A 375 12.15 -5.39 -14.92
C GLU A 375 13.08 -5.88 -13.81
N ILE A 376 12.50 -6.50 -12.78
CA ILE A 376 13.27 -7.16 -11.73
C ILE A 376 13.53 -8.60 -12.19
N PRO A 377 14.81 -9.02 -12.39
CA PRO A 377 15.17 -10.31 -12.98
C PRO A 377 14.99 -11.47 -11.98
N VAL A 378 13.99 -11.39 -11.11
CA VAL A 378 13.59 -12.45 -10.17
C VAL A 378 12.20 -12.92 -10.59
N PRO A 379 12.01 -14.20 -10.92
CA PRO A 379 10.71 -14.73 -11.28
C PRO A 379 9.68 -14.48 -10.16
N LEU A 380 8.44 -14.17 -10.53
CA LEU A 380 7.39 -13.97 -9.54
C LEU A 380 7.05 -15.29 -8.82
N ASP A 381 6.99 -16.41 -9.57
CA ASP A 381 6.67 -17.77 -9.09
C ASP A 381 5.38 -17.82 -8.24
N SER A 382 4.45 -16.92 -8.52
CA SER A 382 3.25 -16.71 -7.72
C SER A 382 2.23 -15.88 -8.48
N SER A 383 0.95 -16.07 -8.17
CA SER A 383 -0.11 -15.14 -8.56
C SER A 383 -0.18 -13.89 -7.68
N ARG A 384 0.68 -13.81 -6.65
CA ARG A 384 0.60 -12.86 -5.53
C ARG A 384 1.32 -11.55 -5.79
N ARG A 385 1.17 -10.61 -4.84
CA ARG A 385 1.68 -9.22 -4.89
C ARG A 385 3.07 -9.10 -4.33
N THR A 386 3.83 -8.18 -4.89
CA THR A 386 5.17 -7.80 -4.44
C THR A 386 5.11 -6.45 -3.73
N ARG A 387 5.91 -6.29 -2.67
CA ARG A 387 5.99 -5.05 -1.90
C ARG A 387 7.27 -4.30 -2.22
N LEU A 388 7.22 -2.96 -2.18
CA LEU A 388 8.35 -2.05 -2.37
C LEU A 388 8.65 -1.30 -1.09
N ILE A 389 9.92 -1.21 -0.74
CA ILE A 389 10.44 -0.22 0.21
C ILE A 389 11.72 0.40 -0.34
N LEU A 390 12.05 1.60 0.15
CA LEU A 390 13.37 2.21 -0.01
C LEU A 390 14.01 2.37 1.37
N ASP A 391 15.33 2.13 1.45
CA ASP A 391 16.09 2.38 2.66
C ASP A 391 16.48 3.87 2.79
N LYS A 392 17.17 4.22 3.87
CA LYS A 392 17.62 5.61 4.13
C LYS A 392 18.61 6.17 3.08
N TYR A 393 19.15 5.32 2.22
CA TYR A 393 20.03 5.69 1.11
C TYR A 393 19.30 5.69 -0.24
N ASP A 394 17.99 5.45 -0.22
CA ASP A 394 17.14 5.26 -1.38
C ASP A 394 17.50 4.04 -2.23
N ASN A 395 18.18 3.03 -1.69
CA ASN A 395 18.23 1.73 -2.36
C ASN A 395 16.83 1.11 -2.32
N ALA A 396 16.41 0.52 -3.43
CA ALA A 396 15.10 -0.09 -3.55
C ALA A 396 15.14 -1.58 -3.21
N TYR A 397 14.10 -2.05 -2.50
CA TYR A 397 13.92 -3.46 -2.15
C TYR A 397 12.54 -3.91 -2.59
N ALA A 398 12.51 -5.02 -3.32
CA ALA A 398 11.29 -5.74 -3.68
C ALA A 398 11.14 -6.95 -2.74
N VAL A 399 10.08 -6.98 -1.95
CA VAL A 399 9.74 -8.13 -1.10
C VAL A 399 8.66 -8.93 -1.83
N PHE A 400 9.07 -10.06 -2.38
CA PHE A 400 8.25 -10.96 -3.17
C PHE A 400 7.38 -11.87 -2.29
N PRO A 401 6.37 -12.52 -2.86
CA PRO A 401 5.70 -13.63 -2.21
C PRO A 401 6.67 -14.65 -1.62
N TYR A 402 6.27 -15.28 -0.54
CA TYR A 402 7.06 -16.23 0.25
C TYR A 402 8.25 -15.59 0.99
N GLY A 403 8.28 -14.26 1.10
CA GLY A 403 9.30 -13.52 1.84
C GLY A 403 10.65 -13.38 1.13
N ARG A 404 10.74 -13.65 -0.16
CA ARG A 404 11.97 -13.41 -0.95
C ARG A 404 12.25 -11.91 -1.06
N ILE A 405 13.52 -11.51 -1.02
CA ILE A 405 13.90 -10.09 -1.09
C ILE A 405 14.94 -9.89 -2.19
N ALA A 406 14.64 -9.00 -3.14
CA ALA A 406 15.60 -8.49 -4.10
C ALA A 406 15.90 -7.02 -3.82
N GLY A 407 17.07 -6.54 -4.20
CA GLY A 407 17.46 -5.15 -4.02
C GLY A 407 18.20 -4.58 -5.22
N ALA A 408 18.09 -3.26 -5.41
CA ALA A 408 18.82 -2.49 -6.40
C ALA A 408 19.35 -1.19 -5.80
N SER A 409 20.55 -0.77 -6.21
CA SER A 409 21.18 0.42 -5.68
C SER A 409 20.63 1.71 -6.31
N ARG A 410 20.57 2.77 -5.51
CA ARG A 410 20.33 4.13 -6.03
C ARG A 410 21.41 4.54 -7.04
N SER A 411 22.66 4.18 -6.78
CA SER A 411 23.80 4.57 -7.62
C SER A 411 23.74 4.01 -9.03
N SER A 412 23.15 2.82 -9.23
CA SER A 412 22.89 2.25 -10.55
C SER A 412 21.65 2.85 -11.25
N GLY A 413 20.92 3.74 -10.59
CA GLY A 413 19.59 4.16 -11.02
C GLY A 413 18.56 3.04 -10.89
N HIS A 414 18.73 2.13 -9.93
CA HIS A 414 17.86 0.97 -9.65
C HIS A 414 17.78 -0.01 -10.85
N THR A 415 18.91 -0.29 -11.50
CA THR A 415 18.98 -1.22 -12.64
C THR A 415 19.73 -2.51 -12.32
N ASP A 416 20.45 -2.58 -11.19
CA ASP A 416 21.31 -3.69 -10.75
C ASP A 416 20.60 -4.68 -9.80
N TRP A 417 19.34 -4.96 -10.04
CA TRP A 417 18.54 -5.83 -9.18
C TRP A 417 19.18 -7.21 -9.00
N THR A 418 19.32 -7.63 -7.74
CA THR A 418 19.81 -8.96 -7.35
C THR A 418 18.98 -9.54 -6.22
N LEU A 419 18.88 -10.88 -6.17
CA LEU A 419 18.25 -11.58 -5.06
C LEU A 419 19.18 -11.52 -3.84
N LEU A 420 18.69 -10.98 -2.72
CA LEU A 420 19.42 -10.80 -1.47
C LEU A 420 19.05 -11.85 -0.42
N PHE A 421 17.82 -12.36 -0.47
CA PHE A 421 17.29 -13.38 0.44
C PHE A 421 16.26 -14.23 -0.29
N ASP A 422 16.39 -15.55 -0.22
CA ASP A 422 15.54 -16.46 -0.99
C ASP A 422 14.23 -16.87 -0.31
N GLY A 423 14.05 -16.53 0.98
CA GLY A 423 12.83 -16.83 1.74
C GLY A 423 12.59 -18.31 2.05
N SER A 424 13.44 -19.24 1.57
CA SER A 424 13.19 -20.68 1.65
C SER A 424 13.05 -21.20 3.08
N GLY A 425 13.74 -20.57 4.03
CA GLY A 425 13.70 -20.92 5.46
C GLY A 425 12.44 -20.50 6.20
N LEU A 426 11.62 -19.60 5.62
CA LEU A 426 10.44 -19.04 6.31
C LEU A 426 9.22 -19.94 6.26
N ASN A 427 9.12 -20.85 5.32
CA ASN A 427 7.89 -21.63 5.05
C ASN A 427 6.64 -20.76 4.90
N ALA A 428 6.80 -19.51 4.44
CA ALA A 428 5.73 -18.53 4.35
C ALA A 428 4.70 -18.90 3.28
N PHE A 429 3.42 -18.55 3.52
CA PHE A 429 2.36 -18.64 2.53
C PHE A 429 2.10 -17.28 1.90
N GLY A 430 2.19 -17.20 0.58
CA GLY A 430 1.72 -16.05 -0.19
C GLY A 430 2.45 -14.74 0.13
N GLU A 431 1.66 -13.74 0.47
CA GLU A 431 2.12 -12.36 0.67
C GLU A 431 2.69 -12.09 2.06
N VAL A 432 3.25 -10.90 2.27
CA VAL A 432 3.75 -10.42 3.55
C VAL A 432 3.21 -9.03 3.86
N VAL A 433 3.08 -8.69 5.14
CA VAL A 433 2.67 -7.36 5.62
C VAL A 433 3.88 -6.64 6.19
N ILE A 434 4.31 -5.58 5.52
CA ILE A 434 5.51 -4.81 5.91
C ILE A 434 5.17 -3.75 6.96
N ASP A 435 6.06 -3.58 7.94
CA ASP A 435 6.11 -2.44 8.84
C ASP A 435 6.78 -1.25 8.14
N GLU A 436 6.01 -0.53 7.33
CA GLU A 436 6.52 0.61 6.56
C GLU A 436 7.02 1.74 7.49
N MET A 437 6.39 1.94 8.64
CA MET A 437 6.79 2.95 9.61
C MET A 437 8.18 2.64 10.18
N ARG A 438 8.50 1.37 10.45
CA ARG A 438 9.80 0.96 10.96
C ARG A 438 10.93 1.10 9.93
N VAL A 439 10.64 0.86 8.66
CA VAL A 439 11.61 1.15 7.59
C VAL A 439 11.97 2.63 7.60
N ARG A 440 10.97 3.52 7.71
CA ARG A 440 11.16 4.97 7.70
C ARG A 440 11.86 5.48 8.96
N SER A 441 11.51 4.96 10.15
CA SER A 441 12.07 5.44 11.43
C SER A 441 13.41 4.82 11.79
N ASP A 442 13.56 3.50 11.60
CA ASP A 442 14.68 2.72 12.14
C ASP A 442 15.61 2.17 11.07
N ASN A 443 15.27 2.32 9.78
CA ASN A 443 15.95 1.67 8.66
C ASN A 443 16.05 0.14 8.86
N VAL A 444 14.96 -0.48 9.31
CA VAL A 444 14.82 -1.93 9.53
C VAL A 444 13.65 -2.44 8.72
N LEU A 445 13.89 -3.42 7.86
CA LEU A 445 12.82 -4.14 7.18
C LEU A 445 12.25 -5.19 8.15
N SER A 446 11.01 -5.00 8.54
CA SER A 446 10.26 -5.97 9.35
C SER A 446 8.97 -6.32 8.64
N PHE A 447 8.64 -7.60 8.55
CA PHE A 447 7.37 -8.02 7.97
C PHE A 447 6.75 -9.21 8.70
N MET A 448 5.42 -9.23 8.67
CA MET A 448 4.59 -10.31 9.20
C MET A 448 4.24 -11.28 8.08
N TYR A 449 4.34 -12.58 8.35
CA TYR A 449 3.94 -13.66 7.46
C TYR A 449 3.31 -14.81 8.24
N GLN A 450 2.50 -15.63 7.57
CA GLN A 450 1.92 -16.83 8.14
C GLN A 450 2.50 -18.08 7.46
N GLU A 451 2.80 -19.12 8.23
CA GLU A 451 3.32 -20.38 7.70
C GLU A 451 2.27 -21.11 6.85
N LYS A 452 2.76 -21.81 5.82
CA LYS A 452 1.96 -22.75 5.04
C LYS A 452 1.35 -23.82 5.93
N SER A 453 0.10 -24.16 5.65
CA SER A 453 -0.62 -25.23 6.32
C SER A 453 -1.52 -25.98 5.33
N THR A 454 -2.27 -26.94 5.80
CA THR A 454 -3.18 -27.76 4.98
C THR A 454 -4.62 -27.60 5.43
N GLY A 455 -5.53 -27.50 4.45
CA GLY A 455 -6.96 -27.30 4.70
C GLY A 455 -7.22 -26.03 5.51
N THR A 456 -7.79 -26.17 6.69
CA THR A 456 -8.07 -25.08 7.64
C THR A 456 -7.29 -25.24 8.96
N THR A 457 -6.21 -26.01 8.96
CA THR A 457 -5.39 -26.22 10.15
C THR A 457 -4.67 -24.91 10.53
N PRO A 458 -4.90 -24.33 11.71
CA PRO A 458 -4.24 -23.12 12.15
C PRO A 458 -2.72 -23.24 12.10
N SER A 459 -2.04 -22.19 11.69
CA SER A 459 -0.57 -22.15 11.57
C SER A 459 0.03 -20.93 12.28
N ALA A 460 1.33 -20.98 12.47
CA ALA A 460 2.04 -19.90 13.15
C ALA A 460 2.08 -18.61 12.31
N LEU A 461 1.90 -17.50 12.99
CA LEU A 461 2.09 -16.15 12.48
C LEU A 461 3.41 -15.61 13.04
N HIS A 462 4.28 -15.15 12.16
CA HIS A 462 5.61 -14.68 12.51
C HIS A 462 5.83 -13.23 12.10
N VAL A 463 6.75 -12.58 12.81
CA VAL A 463 7.35 -11.29 12.41
C VAL A 463 8.86 -11.49 12.34
N VAL A 464 9.40 -11.34 11.13
CA VAL A 464 10.84 -11.40 10.86
C VAL A 464 11.40 -9.99 10.68
N GLU A 465 12.66 -9.81 11.07
CA GLU A 465 13.37 -8.54 11.01
C GLU A 465 14.72 -8.68 10.29
N PHE A 466 14.97 -7.75 9.39
CA PHE A 466 16.26 -7.62 8.67
C PHE A 466 16.85 -6.25 8.92
N SER A 467 18.17 -6.20 9.17
CA SER A 467 18.89 -4.94 9.07
C SER A 467 19.10 -4.60 7.60
N LEU A 468 18.86 -3.34 7.28
CA LEU A 468 19.26 -2.70 6.04
C LEU A 468 20.64 -2.03 6.23
N PRO A 469 21.30 -1.54 5.18
CA PRO A 469 22.61 -0.89 5.27
C PRO A 469 22.66 0.21 6.33
N ALA A 470 23.74 0.21 7.13
CA ALA A 470 23.93 1.09 8.29
C ALA A 470 24.32 2.53 7.89
#